data_a911444a1937de6dd285afd8ab9b26a1
#
_entry.id   a911444a1937de6dd285afd8ab9b26a1
#
_cell.length_a   1.000
_cell.length_b   1.000
_cell.length_c   1.000
_cell.angle_alpha   90.00
_cell.angle_beta   90.00
_cell.angle_gamma   90.00
#
_symmetry.space_group_name_H-M   'P 1'
#
loop_
_entity.id
_entity.type
_entity.pdbx_description
1 polymer ?
#
loop_
_entity_poly.entity_id
_entity_poly.type
_entity_poly.pdbx_seq_one_letter_code
_entity_poly.pdbx_strand_id
1 'polypeptide(L)'
;MDDNNKTQCKECNGWAKEKISEYSEDIPLVIVNRTSVYALGQHNIKEKMNIPLSYFNSYNIEITDGFLNEYSAGLIESACELAKQRPVYITRPIPEMMVDVPNAMARAMMFGKPDPQISISLEEYHARHKVVWAAQDAAVARCGVKILDPLPYLCHDGRCWGSKDGRPIYYDDDHLSEYGNKLLVPMFKQVFAASASH
;
A
#
# COMPACT_ATOMS: atom_id res chain seq x y z
N MET A 1 0.51 -24.98 2.79
CA MET A 1 0.36 -23.84 3.75
C MET A 1 -0.54 -24.31 4.85
N ASP A 2 -0.02 -24.33 6.07
CA ASP A 2 -0.67 -24.91 7.23
C ASP A 2 -1.93 -24.16 7.63
N ASP A 3 -2.95 -24.89 8.12
CA ASP A 3 -4.17 -24.33 8.71
C ASP A 3 -3.89 -23.34 9.87
N ASN A 4 -2.73 -23.44 10.50
CA ASN A 4 -2.26 -22.50 11.53
C ASN A 4 -2.16 -21.04 11.06
N ASN A 5 -1.86 -20.79 9.80
CA ASN A 5 -1.75 -19.42 9.28
C ASN A 5 -3.11 -18.71 9.10
N LYS A 6 -4.18 -19.48 8.84
CA LYS A 6 -5.55 -18.93 8.73
C LYS A 6 -6.06 -18.46 10.10
N THR A 7 -5.78 -19.23 11.14
CA THR A 7 -6.21 -18.92 12.50
C THR A 7 -5.53 -17.66 13.01
N GLN A 8 -4.23 -17.51 12.77
CA GLN A 8 -3.46 -16.34 13.19
C GLN A 8 -3.94 -15.02 12.54
N CYS A 9 -4.28 -15.01 11.24
CA CYS A 9 -4.82 -13.81 10.59
C CYS A 9 -6.18 -13.40 11.17
N LYS A 10 -7.07 -14.36 11.43
CA LYS A 10 -8.39 -14.10 12.04
C LYS A 10 -8.26 -13.56 13.46
N GLU A 11 -7.39 -14.15 14.26
CA GLU A 11 -7.12 -13.72 15.62
C GLU A 11 -6.47 -12.34 15.66
N CYS A 12 -5.48 -12.07 14.79
CA CYS A 12 -4.84 -10.76 14.68
C CYS A 12 -5.84 -9.66 14.28
N ASN A 13 -6.70 -9.94 13.30
CA ASN A 13 -7.73 -8.99 12.87
C ASN A 13 -8.79 -8.78 13.96
N GLY A 14 -9.16 -9.83 14.72
CA GLY A 14 -10.05 -9.72 15.86
C GLY A 14 -9.46 -8.84 16.96
N TRP A 15 -8.22 -9.11 17.34
CA TRP A 15 -7.47 -8.30 18.29
C TRP A 15 -7.34 -6.84 17.84
N ALA A 16 -7.03 -6.58 16.58
CA ALA A 16 -6.93 -5.22 16.06
C ALA A 16 -8.25 -4.46 16.16
N LYS A 17 -9.38 -5.11 15.84
CA LYS A 17 -10.71 -4.51 16.01
C LYS A 17 -11.04 -4.19 17.47
N GLU A 18 -10.72 -5.12 18.38
CA GLU A 18 -10.89 -4.90 19.82
C GLU A 18 -10.06 -3.71 20.28
N LYS A 19 -8.78 -3.64 19.90
CA LYS A 19 -7.91 -2.50 20.22
C LYS A 19 -8.41 -1.17 19.66
N ILE A 20 -8.91 -1.16 18.44
CA ILE A 20 -9.50 0.05 17.85
C ILE A 20 -10.71 0.53 18.67
N SER A 21 -11.53 -0.39 19.20
CA SER A 21 -12.71 -0.05 20.01
C SER A 21 -12.40 0.52 21.40
N GLU A 22 -11.18 0.36 21.90
CA GLU A 22 -10.73 0.94 23.18
C GLU A 22 -10.45 2.46 23.08
N TYR A 23 -10.29 2.99 21.87
CA TYR A 23 -10.03 4.41 21.64
C TYR A 23 -11.33 5.16 21.34
N SER A 24 -11.36 6.45 21.71
CA SER A 24 -12.48 7.35 21.42
C SER A 24 -12.77 7.42 19.91
N GLU A 25 -14.06 7.54 19.55
CA GLU A 25 -14.54 7.52 18.16
C GLU A 25 -14.10 8.76 17.35
N ASP A 26 -13.72 9.84 18.01
CA ASP A 26 -13.16 11.03 17.38
C ASP A 26 -11.72 10.87 16.92
N ILE A 27 -10.99 9.86 17.43
CA ILE A 27 -9.62 9.54 17.00
C ILE A 27 -9.65 8.90 15.62
N PRO A 28 -9.05 9.54 14.60
CA PRO A 28 -9.06 8.99 13.25
C PRO A 28 -8.23 7.71 13.14
N LEU A 29 -8.69 6.79 12.31
CA LEU A 29 -7.97 5.58 11.95
C LEU A 29 -7.26 5.77 10.62
N VAL A 30 -5.98 5.44 10.55
CA VAL A 30 -5.20 5.44 9.32
C VAL A 30 -4.85 4.00 8.95
N ILE A 31 -5.30 3.55 7.77
CA ILE A 31 -4.99 2.24 7.22
C ILE A 31 -3.82 2.38 6.26
N VAL A 32 -2.69 1.78 6.63
CA VAL A 32 -1.47 1.71 5.81
C VAL A 32 -1.14 0.25 5.59
N ASN A 33 -1.23 -0.21 4.35
CA ASN A 33 -0.89 -1.59 4.01
C ASN A 33 -0.42 -1.70 2.55
N ARG A 34 0.23 -2.82 2.23
CA ARG A 34 0.64 -3.19 0.89
C ARG A 34 -0.48 -3.95 0.17
N THR A 35 -1.60 -3.27 -0.04
CA THR A 35 -2.86 -3.88 -0.47
C THR A 35 -2.73 -4.71 -1.75
N SER A 36 -1.98 -4.22 -2.76
CA SER A 36 -1.87 -4.89 -4.06
C SER A 36 -1.18 -6.24 -4.01
N VAL A 37 -0.23 -6.46 -3.08
CA VAL A 37 0.48 -7.74 -2.98
C VAL A 37 -0.45 -8.89 -2.56
N TYR A 38 -1.44 -8.61 -1.76
CA TYR A 38 -2.39 -9.63 -1.31
C TYR A 38 -3.28 -10.13 -2.44
N ALA A 39 -3.64 -9.25 -3.39
CA ALA A 39 -4.45 -9.61 -4.54
C ALA A 39 -3.62 -10.14 -5.73
N LEU A 40 -2.44 -9.56 -5.95
CA LEU A 40 -1.69 -9.72 -7.20
C LEU A 40 -0.35 -10.43 -7.02
N GLY A 41 0.01 -10.81 -5.78
CA GLY A 41 1.31 -11.40 -5.47
C GLY A 41 2.47 -10.38 -5.50
N GLN A 42 3.66 -10.89 -5.29
CA GLN A 42 4.88 -10.10 -5.32
C GLN A 42 5.13 -9.50 -6.71
N HIS A 43 5.64 -8.29 -6.76
CA HIS A 43 5.98 -7.59 -8.00
C HIS A 43 7.50 -7.38 -8.09
N ASN A 44 8.22 -8.47 -8.39
CA ASN A 44 9.67 -8.39 -8.55
C ASN A 44 10.13 -9.21 -9.77
N ILE A 45 11.32 -8.86 -10.29
CA ILE A 45 11.90 -9.49 -11.49
C ILE A 45 12.20 -10.98 -11.28
N LYS A 46 12.37 -11.43 -10.04
CA LYS A 46 12.78 -12.81 -9.72
C LYS A 46 11.60 -13.77 -9.68
N GLU A 47 10.43 -13.29 -9.34
CA GLU A 47 9.22 -14.11 -9.23
C GLU A 47 8.43 -14.07 -10.53
N LYS A 48 8.42 -15.22 -11.22
CA LYS A 48 7.72 -15.35 -12.52
C LYS A 48 6.22 -15.58 -12.39
N MET A 49 5.70 -15.85 -11.19
CA MET A 49 4.29 -16.14 -10.95
C MET A 49 3.71 -15.11 -9.98
N ASN A 50 2.73 -14.37 -10.46
CA ASN A 50 1.89 -13.52 -9.62
C ASN A 50 0.88 -14.42 -8.89
N ILE A 51 1.22 -14.86 -7.68
CA ILE A 51 0.34 -15.69 -6.85
C ILE A 51 -0.27 -14.80 -5.77
N PRO A 52 -1.60 -14.74 -5.65
CA PRO A 52 -2.25 -14.00 -4.56
C PRO A 52 -1.76 -14.49 -3.20
N LEU A 53 -1.52 -13.56 -2.27
CA LEU A 53 -1.17 -13.90 -0.88
C LEU A 53 -2.42 -14.06 0.00
N SER A 54 -3.60 -13.68 -0.50
CA SER A 54 -4.88 -13.87 0.17
C SER A 54 -5.78 -14.78 -0.65
N TYR A 55 -6.66 -15.51 0.04
CA TYR A 55 -7.71 -16.33 -0.56
C TYR A 55 -8.91 -16.42 0.40
N PHE A 56 -10.12 -16.62 -0.12
CA PHE A 56 -11.33 -16.63 0.69
C PHE A 56 -11.75 -18.06 1.06
N ASN A 57 -12.18 -18.86 0.11
CA ASN A 57 -12.70 -20.20 0.36
C ASN A 57 -11.74 -21.34 0.02
N SER A 58 -10.91 -21.16 -0.99
CA SER A 58 -9.92 -22.14 -1.41
C SER A 58 -8.64 -21.43 -1.84
N TYR A 59 -7.51 -22.10 -1.69
CA TYR A 59 -6.24 -21.60 -2.19
C TYR A 59 -6.29 -21.49 -3.71
N ASN A 60 -6.22 -20.29 -4.22
CA ASN A 60 -6.15 -20.00 -5.65
C ASN A 60 -4.74 -19.56 -6.01
N ILE A 61 -4.16 -20.27 -6.98
CA ILE A 61 -2.90 -19.85 -7.63
C ILE A 61 -3.15 -18.90 -8.81
N GLU A 62 -4.39 -18.78 -9.26
CA GLU A 62 -4.76 -17.93 -10.39
C GLU A 62 -5.52 -16.70 -9.94
N ILE A 63 -5.15 -15.56 -10.52
CA ILE A 63 -5.84 -14.28 -10.34
C ILE A 63 -6.98 -14.24 -11.35
N THR A 64 -8.20 -14.52 -10.87
CA THR A 64 -9.42 -14.46 -11.69
C THR A 64 -10.20 -13.18 -11.41
N ASP A 65 -11.05 -12.76 -12.35
CA ASP A 65 -11.95 -11.61 -12.14
C ASP A 65 -12.89 -11.84 -10.94
N GLY A 66 -13.35 -13.07 -10.74
CA GLY A 66 -14.16 -13.45 -9.58
C GLY A 66 -13.44 -13.20 -8.26
N PHE A 67 -12.17 -13.65 -8.17
CA PHE A 67 -11.33 -13.39 -7.01
C PHE A 67 -11.07 -11.89 -6.78
N LEU A 68 -10.76 -11.14 -7.85
CA LEU A 68 -10.50 -9.69 -7.73
C LEU A 68 -11.75 -8.91 -7.30
N ASN A 69 -12.93 -9.32 -7.76
CA ASN A 69 -14.21 -8.74 -7.34
C ASN A 69 -14.49 -9.02 -5.86
N GLU A 70 -14.29 -10.25 -5.39
CA GLU A 70 -14.45 -10.64 -3.99
C GLU A 70 -13.45 -9.90 -3.09
N TYR A 71 -12.20 -9.80 -3.54
CA TYR A 71 -11.16 -9.04 -2.84
C TYR A 71 -11.53 -7.55 -2.72
N SER A 72 -11.98 -6.95 -3.81
CA SER A 72 -12.41 -5.54 -3.84
C SER A 72 -13.61 -5.29 -2.92
N ALA A 73 -14.59 -6.18 -2.95
CA ALA A 73 -15.74 -6.11 -2.05
C ALA A 73 -15.32 -6.18 -0.58
N GLY A 74 -14.42 -7.09 -0.23
CA GLY A 74 -13.88 -7.22 1.13
C GLY A 74 -13.12 -5.98 1.60
N LEU A 75 -12.35 -5.33 0.73
CA LEU A 75 -11.69 -4.06 1.04
C LEU A 75 -12.70 -2.95 1.33
N ILE A 76 -13.70 -2.80 0.48
CA ILE A 76 -14.75 -1.78 0.61
C ILE A 76 -15.54 -2.02 1.90
N GLU A 77 -15.98 -3.25 2.16
CA GLU A 77 -16.76 -3.59 3.34
C GLU A 77 -15.99 -3.36 4.63
N SER A 78 -14.71 -3.78 4.67
CA SER A 78 -13.85 -3.60 5.84
C SER A 78 -13.62 -2.12 6.15
N ALA A 79 -13.35 -1.31 5.13
CA ALA A 79 -13.16 0.13 5.30
C ALA A 79 -14.45 0.83 5.75
N CYS A 80 -15.58 0.47 5.15
CA CYS A 80 -16.88 1.05 5.48
C CYS A 80 -17.38 0.62 6.86
N GLU A 81 -17.07 -0.57 7.31
CA GLU A 81 -17.41 -1.00 8.67
C GLU A 81 -16.70 -0.14 9.73
N LEU A 82 -15.42 0.12 9.52
CA LEU A 82 -14.63 0.99 10.39
C LEU A 82 -15.11 2.46 10.33
N ALA A 83 -15.51 2.91 9.15
CA ALA A 83 -15.99 4.28 8.93
C ALA A 83 -17.35 4.59 9.58
N LYS A 84 -18.10 3.58 10.01
CA LYS A 84 -19.36 3.79 10.78
C LYS A 84 -19.10 4.40 12.15
N GLN A 85 -17.92 4.18 12.71
CA GLN A 85 -17.61 4.55 14.09
C GLN A 85 -16.67 5.75 14.21
N ARG A 86 -15.81 5.98 13.20
CA ARG A 86 -14.77 7.02 13.29
C ARG A 86 -14.30 7.49 11.92
N PRO A 87 -13.61 8.64 11.82
CA PRO A 87 -12.96 9.05 10.57
C PRO A 87 -11.91 8.02 10.15
N VAL A 88 -12.01 7.51 8.92
CA VAL A 88 -11.06 6.54 8.36
C VAL A 88 -10.31 7.16 7.19
N TYR A 89 -9.01 7.01 7.22
CA TYR A 89 -8.09 7.38 6.15
C TYR A 89 -7.42 6.12 5.59
N ILE A 90 -7.32 6.01 4.27
CA ILE A 90 -6.66 4.88 3.60
C ILE A 90 -5.53 5.43 2.74
N THR A 91 -4.33 4.90 2.93
CA THR A 91 -3.18 5.25 2.09
C THR A 91 -3.27 4.52 0.75
N ARG A 92 -3.12 5.25 -0.36
CA ARG A 92 -2.88 4.62 -1.68
C ARG A 92 -1.59 3.79 -1.61
N PRO A 93 -1.48 2.71 -2.42
CA PRO A 93 -0.24 1.96 -2.51
C PRO A 93 0.94 2.86 -2.85
N ILE A 94 2.09 2.61 -2.22
CA ILE A 94 3.35 3.23 -2.66
C ILE A 94 3.84 2.56 -3.95
N PRO A 95 4.63 3.25 -4.80
CA PRO A 95 5.24 2.63 -5.98
C PRO A 95 6.17 1.46 -5.61
N GLU A 96 6.11 0.36 -6.36
CA GLU A 96 6.99 -0.81 -6.22
C GLU A 96 8.09 -0.72 -7.30
N MET A 97 9.38 -0.67 -6.90
CA MET A 97 10.49 -0.33 -7.79
C MET A 97 11.02 -1.49 -8.64
N MET A 98 10.53 -2.70 -8.47
CA MET A 98 10.94 -3.92 -9.18
C MET A 98 12.40 -4.36 -8.92
N VAL A 99 13.23 -3.51 -8.37
CA VAL A 99 14.64 -3.77 -8.05
C VAL A 99 14.95 -3.25 -6.65
N ASP A 100 15.81 -3.95 -5.93
CA ASP A 100 16.38 -3.48 -4.67
C ASP A 100 17.16 -2.19 -4.92
N VAL A 101 16.59 -1.07 -4.51
CA VAL A 101 17.08 0.27 -4.83
C VAL A 101 18.45 0.54 -4.25
N PRO A 102 18.73 0.31 -2.95
CA PRO A 102 20.05 0.51 -2.39
C PRO A 102 21.15 -0.34 -3.07
N ASN A 103 20.85 -1.60 -3.36
CA ASN A 103 21.79 -2.50 -4.03
C ASN A 103 22.04 -2.07 -5.48
N ALA A 104 21.03 -1.62 -6.20
CA ALA A 104 21.17 -1.11 -7.55
C ALA A 104 22.01 0.18 -7.58
N MET A 105 21.79 1.09 -6.63
CA MET A 105 22.58 2.31 -6.46
C MET A 105 24.04 2.01 -6.13
N ALA A 106 24.29 1.15 -5.14
CA ALA A 106 25.64 0.76 -4.74
C ALA A 106 26.42 0.14 -5.92
N ARG A 107 25.76 -0.76 -6.67
CA ARG A 107 26.37 -1.37 -7.86
C ARG A 107 26.70 -0.33 -8.93
N ALA A 108 25.78 0.61 -9.20
CA ALA A 108 26.02 1.67 -10.18
C ALA A 108 27.24 2.55 -9.79
N MET A 109 27.35 2.90 -8.50
CA MET A 109 28.50 3.64 -7.97
C MET A 109 29.82 2.87 -8.16
N MET A 110 29.82 1.56 -7.91
CA MET A 110 31.02 0.70 -8.12
C MET A 110 31.47 0.70 -9.58
N PHE A 111 30.55 0.89 -10.54
CA PHE A 111 30.85 0.97 -11.97
C PHE A 111 30.95 2.41 -12.50
N GLY A 112 31.16 3.38 -11.62
CA GLY A 112 31.36 4.79 -12.00
C GLY A 112 30.09 5.49 -12.52
N LYS A 113 28.91 4.98 -12.20
CA LYS A 113 27.60 5.59 -12.52
C LYS A 113 26.92 6.03 -11.21
N PRO A 114 27.24 7.20 -10.67
CA PRO A 114 26.84 7.60 -9.33
C PRO A 114 25.34 7.89 -9.16
N ASP A 115 24.61 8.10 -10.24
CA ASP A 115 23.17 8.42 -10.22
C ASP A 115 22.39 7.52 -11.19
N PRO A 116 22.11 6.27 -10.81
CA PRO A 116 21.23 5.43 -11.59
C PRO A 116 19.80 5.95 -11.46
N GLN A 117 19.18 6.24 -12.60
CA GLN A 117 17.80 6.74 -12.69
C GLN A 117 16.80 5.59 -12.43
N ILE A 118 16.75 5.08 -11.20
CA ILE A 118 15.84 4.00 -10.79
C ILE A 118 14.45 4.60 -10.65
N SER A 119 13.52 4.16 -11.47
CA SER A 119 12.14 4.68 -11.46
C SER A 119 11.22 3.75 -12.22
N ILE A 120 9.92 3.84 -11.93
CA ILE A 120 8.84 3.27 -12.74
C ILE A 120 8.00 4.42 -13.33
N SER A 121 7.32 4.19 -14.43
CA SER A 121 6.36 5.16 -14.97
C SER A 121 5.09 5.22 -14.13
N LEU A 122 4.37 6.33 -14.16
CA LEU A 122 3.02 6.41 -13.57
C LEU A 122 2.06 5.44 -14.24
N GLU A 123 2.24 5.13 -15.50
CA GLU A 123 1.44 4.14 -16.23
C GLU A 123 1.62 2.74 -15.64
N GLU A 124 2.88 2.30 -15.44
CA GLU A 124 3.21 1.03 -14.78
C GLU A 124 2.64 0.98 -13.36
N TYR A 125 2.78 2.06 -12.60
CA TYR A 125 2.20 2.17 -11.26
C TYR A 125 0.66 1.99 -11.29
N HIS A 126 -0.05 2.73 -12.14
CA HIS A 126 -1.50 2.64 -12.22
C HIS A 126 -1.97 1.29 -12.74
N ALA A 127 -1.28 0.70 -13.71
CA ALA A 127 -1.59 -0.65 -14.19
C ALA A 127 -1.51 -1.69 -13.06
N ARG A 128 -0.45 -1.63 -12.25
CA ARG A 128 -0.26 -2.52 -11.10
C ARG A 128 -1.33 -2.36 -10.02
N HIS A 129 -1.71 -1.13 -9.72
CA HIS A 129 -2.58 -0.82 -8.59
C HIS A 129 -4.05 -0.57 -8.96
N LYS A 130 -4.44 -0.77 -10.23
CA LYS A 130 -5.77 -0.45 -10.78
C LYS A 130 -6.94 -0.98 -9.92
N VAL A 131 -6.87 -2.24 -9.53
CA VAL A 131 -7.94 -2.91 -8.76
C VAL A 131 -8.07 -2.27 -7.37
N VAL A 132 -6.96 -2.02 -6.71
CA VAL A 132 -6.94 -1.42 -5.37
C VAL A 132 -7.43 0.03 -5.42
N TRP A 133 -7.01 0.80 -6.42
CA TRP A 133 -7.49 2.17 -6.62
C TRP A 133 -9.01 2.20 -6.78
N ALA A 134 -9.56 1.36 -7.66
CA ALA A 134 -11.00 1.28 -7.90
C ALA A 134 -11.77 0.91 -6.62
N ALA A 135 -11.26 -0.05 -5.83
CA ALA A 135 -11.88 -0.43 -4.56
C ALA A 135 -11.83 0.71 -3.53
N GLN A 136 -10.70 1.43 -3.43
CA GLN A 136 -10.58 2.57 -2.53
C GLN A 136 -11.49 3.73 -2.95
N ASP A 137 -11.61 4.04 -4.26
CA ASP A 137 -12.53 5.06 -4.77
C ASP A 137 -13.99 4.69 -4.50
N ALA A 138 -14.34 3.41 -4.66
CA ALA A 138 -15.66 2.91 -4.31
C ALA A 138 -15.97 3.04 -2.80
N ALA A 139 -14.98 2.81 -1.94
CA ALA A 139 -15.13 3.02 -0.50
C ALA A 139 -15.33 4.51 -0.15
N VAL A 140 -14.58 5.42 -0.81
CA VAL A 140 -14.80 6.87 -0.68
C VAL A 140 -16.25 7.24 -1.02
N ALA A 141 -16.74 6.78 -2.17
CA ALA A 141 -18.08 7.07 -2.64
C ALA A 141 -19.17 6.46 -1.73
N ARG A 142 -18.93 5.24 -1.19
CA ARG A 142 -19.91 4.50 -0.41
C ARG A 142 -20.04 4.95 1.04
N CYS A 143 -18.94 5.28 1.69
CA CYS A 143 -18.92 5.51 3.14
C CYS A 143 -18.03 6.67 3.60
N GLY A 144 -17.53 7.50 2.68
CA GLY A 144 -16.84 8.74 3.03
C GLY A 144 -15.45 8.57 3.64
N VAL A 145 -14.79 7.41 3.46
CA VAL A 145 -13.38 7.26 3.83
C VAL A 145 -12.53 8.26 3.06
N LYS A 146 -11.43 8.68 3.63
CA LYS A 146 -10.55 9.70 3.05
C LYS A 146 -9.28 9.03 2.51
N ILE A 147 -8.77 9.53 1.40
CA ILE A 147 -7.55 9.01 0.79
C ILE A 147 -6.34 9.84 1.20
N LEU A 148 -5.25 9.13 1.53
CA LEU A 148 -3.91 9.67 1.65
C LEU A 148 -3.10 9.22 0.43
N ASP A 149 -2.78 10.16 -0.46
CA ASP A 149 -2.09 9.87 -1.72
C ASP A 149 -0.58 10.17 -1.60
N PRO A 150 0.29 9.13 -1.68
CA PRO A 150 1.74 9.29 -1.61
C PRO A 150 2.35 9.80 -2.93
N LEU A 151 1.64 9.71 -4.07
CA LEU A 151 2.22 10.02 -5.38
C LEU A 151 2.80 11.43 -5.49
N PRO A 152 2.16 12.52 -4.99
CA PRO A 152 2.73 13.85 -5.06
C PRO A 152 4.08 14.02 -4.35
N TYR A 153 4.44 13.08 -3.47
CA TYR A 153 5.68 13.12 -2.69
C TYR A 153 6.78 12.20 -3.25
N LEU A 154 6.38 11.16 -3.98
CA LEU A 154 7.27 10.12 -4.49
C LEU A 154 7.44 10.16 -6.02
N CYS A 155 6.54 10.85 -6.72
CA CYS A 155 6.49 10.86 -8.18
C CYS A 155 6.49 12.31 -8.72
N HIS A 156 7.21 12.51 -9.80
CA HIS A 156 7.20 13.76 -10.59
C HIS A 156 7.58 13.45 -12.04
N ASP A 157 7.23 14.35 -12.96
CA ASP A 157 7.54 14.22 -14.39
C ASP A 157 7.10 12.90 -15.02
N GLY A 158 5.92 12.40 -14.60
CA GLY A 158 5.35 11.15 -15.12
C GLY A 158 6.02 9.87 -14.62
N ARG A 159 6.92 9.96 -13.63
CA ARG A 159 7.65 8.84 -13.06
C ARG A 159 7.66 8.85 -11.53
N CYS A 160 7.72 7.67 -10.94
CA CYS A 160 7.93 7.48 -9.50
C CYS A 160 9.38 7.05 -9.28
N TRP A 161 10.08 7.72 -8.39
CA TRP A 161 11.53 7.63 -8.27
C TRP A 161 11.96 6.76 -7.09
N GLY A 162 12.98 5.94 -7.31
CA GLY A 162 13.59 5.10 -6.28
C GLY A 162 14.59 5.84 -5.40
N SER A 163 15.12 6.97 -5.89
CA SER A 163 16.10 7.80 -5.18
C SER A 163 15.81 9.29 -5.35
N LYS A 164 16.30 10.09 -4.41
CA LYS A 164 16.25 11.55 -4.45
C LYS A 164 17.53 12.11 -3.84
N ASP A 165 18.15 13.08 -4.51
CA ASP A 165 19.38 13.74 -4.04
C ASP A 165 20.51 12.73 -3.70
N GLY A 166 20.67 11.68 -4.52
CA GLY A 166 21.66 10.62 -4.33
C GLY A 166 21.37 9.68 -3.16
N ARG A 167 20.20 9.74 -2.54
CA ARG A 167 19.78 8.89 -1.41
C ARG A 167 18.63 7.97 -1.81
N PRO A 168 18.65 6.68 -1.41
CA PRO A 168 17.57 5.77 -1.67
C PRO A 168 16.30 6.18 -0.90
N ILE A 169 15.18 6.27 -1.59
CA ILE A 169 13.84 6.46 -1.00
C ILE A 169 13.35 5.13 -0.39
N TYR A 170 13.83 4.02 -0.92
CA TYR A 170 13.45 2.67 -0.52
C TYR A 170 14.53 1.98 0.28
N TYR A 171 14.12 1.05 1.15
CA TYR A 171 14.99 0.13 1.88
C TYR A 171 15.33 -1.10 1.03
N ASP A 172 14.42 -1.50 0.17
CA ASP A 172 14.53 -2.60 -0.80
C ASP A 172 13.84 -2.21 -2.12
N ASP A 173 12.96 -3.03 -2.68
CA ASP A 173 12.20 -2.76 -3.90
C ASP A 173 10.81 -2.16 -3.63
N ASP A 174 10.27 -2.31 -2.41
CA ASP A 174 8.88 -1.95 -2.10
C ASP A 174 8.63 -1.43 -0.67
N HIS A 175 9.63 -1.38 0.19
CA HIS A 175 9.55 -0.76 1.51
C HIS A 175 10.30 0.58 1.53
N LEU A 176 9.63 1.63 2.00
CA LEU A 176 10.29 2.93 2.13
C LEU A 176 11.37 2.89 3.21
N SER A 177 12.50 3.53 2.92
CA SER A 177 13.54 3.85 3.90
C SER A 177 13.04 4.88 4.92
N GLU A 178 13.79 5.12 5.98
CA GLU A 178 13.49 6.23 6.91
C GLU A 178 13.43 7.58 6.17
N TYR A 179 14.33 7.78 5.19
CA TYR A 179 14.31 8.98 4.36
C TYR A 179 13.04 9.07 3.51
N GLY A 180 12.63 7.99 2.87
CA GLY A 180 11.39 7.92 2.09
C GLY A 180 10.15 8.15 2.95
N ASN A 181 10.09 7.56 4.13
CA ASN A 181 8.99 7.78 5.07
C ASN A 181 8.88 9.26 5.50
N LYS A 182 10.01 9.95 5.69
CA LYS A 182 10.01 11.39 6.02
C LYS A 182 9.41 12.26 4.92
N LEU A 183 9.49 11.86 3.66
CA LEU A 183 8.84 12.57 2.55
C LEU A 183 7.32 12.55 2.67
N LEU A 184 6.73 11.53 3.30
CA LEU A 184 5.28 11.39 3.47
C LEU A 184 4.72 12.10 4.71
N VAL A 185 5.55 12.69 5.57
CA VAL A 185 5.10 13.41 6.76
C VAL A 185 4.04 14.48 6.45
N PRO A 186 4.18 15.32 5.39
CA PRO A 186 3.15 16.31 5.07
C PRO A 186 1.80 15.68 4.68
N MET A 187 1.81 14.50 4.05
CA MET A 187 0.59 13.74 3.75
C MET A 187 -0.13 13.33 5.04
N PHE A 188 0.57 12.74 6.00
CA PHE A 188 -0.02 12.32 7.27
C PHE A 188 -0.46 13.48 8.16
N LYS A 189 0.16 14.68 8.06
CA LYS A 189 -0.31 15.86 8.79
C LYS A 189 -1.74 16.27 8.46
N GLN A 190 -2.26 15.92 7.27
CA GLN A 190 -3.64 16.18 6.89
C GLN A 190 -4.66 15.51 7.82
N VAL A 191 -4.31 14.35 8.39
CA VAL A 191 -5.16 13.61 9.34
C VAL A 191 -5.42 14.46 10.59
N PHE A 192 -4.36 15.08 11.12
CA PHE A 192 -4.44 15.88 12.35
C PHE A 192 -5.05 17.26 12.11
N ALA A 193 -4.83 17.88 10.95
CA ALA A 193 -5.42 19.16 10.60
C ALA A 193 -6.95 19.10 10.55
N ALA A 194 -7.51 17.98 10.05
CA ALA A 194 -8.95 17.76 10.00
C ALA A 194 -9.58 17.54 11.37
N SER A 195 -8.83 17.00 12.34
CA SER A 195 -9.30 16.77 13.72
C SER A 195 -9.29 18.03 14.59
N ALA A 196 -8.50 19.06 14.23
CA ALA A 196 -8.41 20.32 14.97
C ALA A 196 -9.55 21.32 14.66
N SER A 197 -10.45 20.97 13.72
CA SER A 197 -11.55 21.85 13.24
C SER A 197 -12.90 21.52 13.89
N HIS A 198 -12.93 20.68 14.90
CA HIS A 198 -14.06 20.30 15.73
C HIS A 198 -13.74 20.60 17.20
#